data_d86b00bf20c3ff44e4071c08335b4d5d
#
_entry.id   d86b00bf20c3ff44e4071c08335b4d5d
#
_cell.length_a   1.000
_cell.length_b   1.000
_cell.length_c   1.000
_cell.angle_alpha   90.00
_cell.angle_beta   90.00
_cell.angle_gamma   90.00
#
_symmetry.space_group_name_H-M   'P 1'
#
loop_
_entity.id
_entity.type
_entity.pdbx_description
1 polymer ?
#
loop_
_entity_poly.entity_id
_entity_poly.type
_entity_poly.pdbx_seq_one_letter_code
_entity_poly.pdbx_strand_id
1 'polypeptide(L)'
;MKGRDTFTMAVIKELKQLFWQKDNADYNEQKSIRRKIREKGFYISDFPDFAKNMNSTDFRLLCISGRITITYKDKSMKSDDVAELLFNNDDNQSNEIRLGNNENLCSKNAEPQDNENFKEGLEPWVDEHSEILILGSFPSDVSLRERAYYQNKSKNSFWKLMHGLFGEGPDSKEFLMKHHIALWDCLAAVNRAGSLDSNITGGERPNNIPQLLESHPSIRRIVINGKSTARDYFDRYFYDLHKSSIKIFIVTSSSNNNSIEFETKLEDWKKILK
;
A
#
# COMPACT_ATOMS: atom_id res chain seq x y z
N MET A 1 -3.66 -17.68 28.30
CA MET A 1 -5.09 -17.85 27.97
C MET A 1 -5.17 -17.87 26.47
N LYS A 2 -5.78 -18.89 25.87
CA LYS A 2 -6.06 -18.91 24.44
C LYS A 2 -7.14 -17.88 24.17
N GLY A 3 -6.91 -16.94 23.27
CA GLY A 3 -7.89 -15.92 22.88
C GLY A 3 -9.11 -16.53 22.19
N ARG A 4 -10.06 -15.71 21.85
CA ARG A 4 -11.25 -16.12 21.09
C ARG A 4 -10.86 -16.28 19.62
N ASP A 5 -11.31 -17.35 19.00
CA ASP A 5 -11.16 -17.58 17.56
C ASP A 5 -12.37 -17.03 16.78
N THR A 6 -13.42 -16.56 17.48
CA THR A 6 -14.67 -16.09 16.89
C THR A 6 -15.01 -14.68 17.39
N PHE A 7 -15.26 -13.78 16.46
CA PHE A 7 -15.58 -12.37 16.72
C PHE A 7 -16.83 -11.95 15.96
N THR A 8 -17.66 -11.11 16.58
CA THR A 8 -18.76 -10.49 15.84
C THR A 8 -18.24 -9.38 14.92
N MET A 9 -18.96 -9.11 13.85
CA MET A 9 -18.63 -8.00 12.92
C MET A 9 -18.49 -6.65 13.65
N ALA A 10 -19.29 -6.40 14.68
CA ALA A 10 -19.18 -5.18 15.50
C ALA A 10 -17.81 -5.06 16.18
N VAL A 11 -17.34 -6.15 16.81
CA VAL A 11 -16.02 -6.21 17.48
C VAL A 11 -14.90 -6.05 16.44
N ILE A 12 -15.03 -6.66 15.27
CA ILE A 12 -14.03 -6.53 14.20
C ILE A 12 -13.93 -5.08 13.69
N LYS A 13 -15.05 -4.36 13.56
CA LYS A 13 -15.04 -2.92 13.20
C LYS A 13 -14.30 -2.08 14.25
N GLU A 14 -14.55 -2.33 15.53
CA GLU A 14 -13.85 -1.64 16.60
C GLU A 14 -12.34 -1.97 16.62
N LEU A 15 -11.97 -3.24 16.43
CA LEU A 15 -10.58 -3.67 16.32
C LEU A 15 -9.88 -3.02 15.13
N LYS A 16 -10.53 -2.91 13.96
CA LYS A 16 -10.02 -2.20 12.79
C LYS A 16 -9.63 -0.76 13.14
N GLN A 17 -10.52 -0.04 13.81
CA GLN A 17 -10.24 1.33 14.26
C GLN A 17 -9.07 1.40 15.27
N LEU A 18 -9.02 0.46 16.22
CA LEU A 18 -7.93 0.42 17.21
C LEU A 18 -6.58 0.10 16.58
N PHE A 19 -6.51 -0.79 15.59
CA PHE A 19 -5.28 -1.06 14.86
C PHE A 19 -4.84 0.15 14.04
N TRP A 20 -5.76 0.83 13.37
CA TRP A 20 -5.47 2.07 12.66
C TRP A 20 -4.95 3.18 13.60
N GLN A 21 -5.61 3.39 14.75
CA GLN A 21 -5.14 4.33 15.77
C GLN A 21 -3.74 3.96 16.27
N LYS A 22 -3.49 2.66 16.50
CA LYS A 22 -2.19 2.17 16.96
C LYS A 22 -1.06 2.49 15.98
N ASP A 23 -1.32 2.37 14.67
CA ASP A 23 -0.32 2.62 13.63
C ASP A 23 0.04 4.11 13.51
N ASN A 24 -0.87 4.99 13.92
CA ASN A 24 -0.71 6.45 13.87
C ASN A 24 -0.37 7.08 15.26
N ALA A 25 -0.20 6.28 16.30
CA ALA A 25 0.03 6.71 17.67
C ALA A 25 1.51 6.70 18.05
N ASP A 26 1.90 7.56 19.01
CA ASP A 26 3.22 7.49 19.62
C ASP A 26 3.39 6.22 20.48
N TYR A 27 4.61 5.98 20.99
CA TYR A 27 4.94 4.78 21.75
C TYR A 27 4.08 4.60 23.02
N ASN A 28 3.76 5.67 23.72
CA ASN A 28 2.99 5.63 24.97
C ASN A 28 1.50 5.36 24.69
N GLU A 29 0.97 6.02 23.67
CA GLU A 29 -0.40 5.82 23.19
C GLU A 29 -0.61 4.41 22.67
N GLN A 30 0.34 3.84 21.91
CA GLN A 30 0.30 2.46 21.43
C GLN A 30 0.15 1.46 22.58
N LYS A 31 0.76 1.70 23.74
CA LYS A 31 0.61 0.84 24.93
C LYS A 31 -0.82 0.84 25.45
N SER A 32 -1.47 1.99 25.47
CA SER A 32 -2.88 2.13 25.86
C SER A 32 -3.79 1.43 24.86
N ILE A 33 -3.55 1.62 23.56
CA ILE A 33 -4.36 1.01 22.49
C ILE A 33 -4.22 -0.54 22.51
N ARG A 34 -3.01 -1.07 22.70
CA ARG A 34 -2.81 -2.53 22.87
C ARG A 34 -3.60 -3.10 24.03
N ARG A 35 -3.80 -2.32 25.12
CA ARG A 35 -4.66 -2.75 26.22
C ARG A 35 -6.12 -2.83 25.77
N LYS A 36 -6.64 -1.81 25.07
CA LYS A 36 -8.00 -1.80 24.53
C LYS A 36 -8.25 -2.97 23.57
N ILE A 37 -7.28 -3.31 22.72
CA ILE A 37 -7.34 -4.46 21.81
C ILE A 37 -7.52 -5.75 22.61
N ARG A 38 -6.75 -5.95 23.69
CA ARG A 38 -6.88 -7.13 24.59
C ARG A 38 -8.21 -7.16 25.32
N GLU A 39 -8.75 -6.03 25.73
CA GLU A 39 -10.07 -5.91 26.37
C GLU A 39 -11.22 -6.40 25.44
N LYS A 40 -11.01 -6.32 24.11
CA LYS A 40 -11.92 -6.92 23.12
C LYS A 40 -11.73 -8.43 22.95
N GLY A 41 -10.81 -9.04 23.69
CA GLY A 41 -10.51 -10.47 23.62
C GLY A 41 -9.58 -10.86 22.47
N PHE A 42 -8.92 -9.88 21.82
CA PHE A 42 -7.99 -10.13 20.74
C PHE A 42 -6.55 -10.08 21.26
N TYR A 43 -5.82 -11.18 21.11
CA TYR A 43 -4.44 -11.31 21.56
C TYR A 43 -3.53 -11.56 20.35
N ILE A 44 -2.64 -10.61 20.04
CA ILE A 44 -1.69 -10.71 18.93
C ILE A 44 -0.81 -11.97 19.06
N SER A 45 -0.48 -12.38 20.30
CA SER A 45 0.30 -13.59 20.58
C SER A 45 -0.32 -14.89 20.09
N ASP A 46 -1.62 -14.91 19.82
CA ASP A 46 -2.32 -16.11 19.34
C ASP A 46 -2.09 -16.34 17.83
N PHE A 47 -1.47 -15.37 17.17
CA PHE A 47 -1.19 -15.38 15.74
C PHE A 47 0.32 -15.24 15.47
N PRO A 48 1.13 -16.29 15.75
CA PRO A 48 2.60 -16.21 15.71
C PRO A 48 3.18 -15.95 14.31
N ASP A 49 2.41 -16.22 13.25
CA ASP A 49 2.83 -15.97 11.87
C ASP A 49 2.74 -14.47 11.49
N PHE A 50 2.06 -13.69 12.31
CA PHE A 50 2.02 -12.23 12.18
C PHE A 50 3.08 -11.60 13.08
N ALA A 51 3.62 -10.47 12.69
CA ALA A 51 4.65 -9.77 13.46
C ALA A 51 4.20 -9.54 14.92
N LYS A 52 5.14 -9.62 15.89
CA LYS A 52 4.87 -9.30 17.30
C LYS A 52 4.21 -7.93 17.52
N ASN A 53 4.30 -7.06 16.52
CA ASN A 53 3.70 -5.73 16.50
C ASN A 53 2.68 -5.61 15.36
N MET A 54 1.74 -6.58 15.25
CA MET A 54 0.67 -6.57 14.25
C MET A 54 0.13 -5.16 13.99
N ASN A 55 0.13 -4.72 12.74
CA ASN A 55 -0.42 -3.43 12.29
C ASN A 55 -1.83 -3.60 11.71
N SER A 56 -2.43 -2.51 11.20
CA SER A 56 -3.77 -2.54 10.61
C SER A 56 -3.84 -3.41 9.35
N THR A 57 -2.77 -3.45 8.57
CA THR A 57 -2.66 -4.32 7.38
C THR A 57 -2.61 -5.79 7.79
N ASP A 58 -1.78 -6.15 8.78
CA ASP A 58 -1.72 -7.51 9.32
C ASP A 58 -3.08 -7.96 9.87
N PHE A 59 -3.77 -7.06 10.57
CA PHE A 59 -5.12 -7.34 11.09
C PHE A 59 -6.14 -7.56 9.97
N ARG A 60 -6.08 -6.76 8.90
CA ARG A 60 -6.90 -6.95 7.70
C ARG A 60 -6.66 -8.33 7.08
N LEU A 61 -5.38 -8.69 6.87
CA LEU A 61 -4.99 -9.98 6.32
C LEU A 61 -5.52 -11.14 7.20
N LEU A 62 -5.44 -11.00 8.52
CA LEU A 62 -5.97 -11.99 9.44
C LEU A 62 -7.50 -12.15 9.27
N CYS A 63 -8.25 -11.05 9.14
CA CYS A 63 -9.71 -11.09 8.99
C CYS A 63 -10.16 -11.83 7.72
N ILE A 64 -9.41 -11.68 6.62
CA ILE A 64 -9.78 -12.30 5.32
C ILE A 64 -9.11 -13.67 5.09
N SER A 65 -8.16 -14.08 5.93
CA SER A 65 -7.45 -15.36 5.81
C SER A 65 -8.28 -16.58 6.25
N GLY A 66 -9.46 -16.37 6.84
CA GLY A 66 -10.25 -17.44 7.46
C GLY A 66 -9.67 -18.02 8.76
N ARG A 67 -8.60 -17.43 9.30
CA ARG A 67 -7.96 -17.88 10.57
C ARG A 67 -8.77 -17.51 11.81
N ILE A 68 -9.61 -16.51 11.70
CA ILE A 68 -10.63 -16.16 12.69
C ILE A 68 -12.01 -16.30 12.07
N THR A 69 -12.97 -16.71 12.87
CA THR A 69 -14.37 -16.78 12.45
C THR A 69 -15.04 -15.46 12.76
N ILE A 70 -15.61 -14.81 11.74
CA ILE A 70 -16.35 -13.55 11.89
C ILE A 70 -17.82 -13.84 11.71
N THR A 71 -18.65 -13.39 12.67
CA THR A 71 -20.11 -13.61 12.67
C THR A 71 -20.87 -12.30 12.51
N TYR A 72 -21.94 -12.35 11.72
CA TYR A 72 -22.91 -11.26 11.57
C TYR A 72 -24.32 -11.84 11.65
N LYS A 73 -25.14 -11.32 12.57
CA LYS A 73 -26.50 -11.85 12.85
C LYS A 73 -26.49 -13.37 13.06
N ASP A 74 -25.56 -13.84 13.92
CA ASP A 74 -25.36 -15.24 14.31
C ASP A 74 -24.97 -16.22 13.17
N LYS A 75 -24.58 -15.71 12.00
CA LYS A 75 -24.07 -16.50 10.88
C LYS A 75 -22.59 -16.21 10.67
N SER A 76 -21.80 -17.26 10.39
CA SER A 76 -20.42 -17.12 9.96
C SER A 76 -20.37 -16.45 8.59
N MET A 77 -19.45 -15.50 8.44
CA MET A 77 -19.23 -14.78 7.19
C MET A 77 -18.12 -15.44 6.38
N LYS A 78 -18.25 -15.41 5.07
CA LYS A 78 -17.15 -15.79 4.16
C LYS A 78 -16.13 -14.65 4.07
N SER A 79 -14.89 -15.01 3.74
CA SER A 79 -13.78 -14.04 3.61
C SER A 79 -14.08 -12.89 2.66
N ASP A 80 -14.75 -13.16 1.54
CA ASP A 80 -15.10 -12.15 0.54
C ASP A 80 -16.14 -11.15 1.07
N ASP A 81 -17.17 -11.64 1.79
CA ASP A 81 -18.19 -10.79 2.43
C ASP A 81 -17.55 -9.92 3.53
N VAL A 82 -16.56 -10.44 4.26
CA VAL A 82 -15.79 -9.70 5.26
C VAL A 82 -14.96 -8.60 4.61
N ALA A 83 -14.29 -8.93 3.50
CA ALA A 83 -13.49 -7.97 2.74
C ALA A 83 -14.35 -6.81 2.23
N GLU A 84 -15.50 -7.12 1.63
CA GLU A 84 -16.45 -6.14 1.11
C GLU A 84 -17.00 -5.21 2.21
N LEU A 85 -17.49 -5.79 3.31
CA LEU A 85 -18.13 -5.00 4.38
C LEU A 85 -17.16 -4.18 5.24
N LEU A 86 -15.91 -4.62 5.36
CA LEU A 86 -14.95 -3.97 6.25
C LEU A 86 -13.98 -3.03 5.53
N PHE A 87 -13.70 -3.29 4.25
CA PHE A 87 -12.55 -2.67 3.60
C PHE A 87 -12.88 -1.99 2.27
N ASN A 88 -14.04 -2.25 1.66
CA ASN A 88 -14.47 -1.62 0.40
C ASN A 88 -15.41 -0.41 0.60
N ASN A 89 -15.93 -0.16 1.84
CA ASN A 89 -16.84 0.93 2.15
C ASN A 89 -16.17 2.13 2.85
N ASP A 90 -14.85 2.21 2.92
CA ASP A 90 -14.15 3.29 3.63
C ASP A 90 -14.27 4.66 2.92
N ASP A 91 -14.63 4.69 1.64
CA ASP A 91 -14.82 5.94 0.89
C ASP A 91 -16.13 6.69 1.20
N ASN A 92 -17.11 6.04 1.86
CA ASN A 92 -18.42 6.65 2.14
C ASN A 92 -18.65 7.09 3.60
N GLN A 93 -17.80 6.73 4.57
CA GLN A 93 -18.02 7.10 5.98
C GLN A 93 -17.48 8.47 6.39
N SER A 94 -16.72 9.15 5.54
CA SER A 94 -16.29 10.53 5.79
C SER A 94 -17.44 11.54 5.61
N ASN A 95 -18.57 11.15 5.00
CA ASN A 95 -19.70 12.04 4.72
C ASN A 95 -20.88 11.91 5.69
N GLU A 96 -21.02 10.85 6.48
CA GLU A 96 -22.19 10.68 7.37
C GLU A 96 -22.04 11.27 8.78
N ILE A 97 -20.83 11.64 9.22
CA ILE A 97 -20.64 12.30 10.53
C ILE A 97 -20.84 13.82 10.47
N ARG A 98 -21.11 14.40 9.29
CA ARG A 98 -21.38 15.85 9.13
C ARG A 98 -22.85 16.24 8.97
N LEU A 99 -23.81 15.31 9.03
CA LEU A 99 -25.23 15.60 8.96
C LEU A 99 -25.91 15.46 10.33
N GLY A 100 -25.50 16.28 11.27
CA GLY A 100 -26.18 16.47 12.55
C GLY A 100 -26.00 17.91 13.03
N ASN A 101 -27.03 18.73 12.78
CA ASN A 101 -27.23 20.08 13.29
C ASN A 101 -26.35 21.20 12.71
N ASN A 102 -26.85 21.87 11.68
CA ASN A 102 -27.18 23.30 11.75
C ASN A 102 -27.83 23.76 10.43
N GLU A 103 -29.13 23.97 10.47
CA GLU A 103 -29.81 24.88 9.56
C GLU A 103 -29.41 26.31 9.90
N ASN A 104 -29.08 27.07 8.89
CA ASN A 104 -28.78 28.50 8.78
C ASN A 104 -27.28 28.85 8.67
N LEU A 105 -26.85 29.04 7.44
CA LEU A 105 -26.42 30.34 6.90
C LEU A 105 -26.06 30.20 5.42
N CYS A 106 -26.82 30.88 4.60
CA CYS A 106 -26.60 31.10 3.18
C CYS A 106 -25.33 31.91 2.94
N SER A 107 -24.68 31.59 1.83
CA SER A 107 -23.68 32.40 1.10
C SER A 107 -22.30 32.60 1.70
N LYS A 108 -21.32 31.92 1.10
CA LYS A 108 -20.19 32.59 0.41
C LYS A 108 -19.36 31.50 -0.34
N ASN A 109 -19.09 31.77 -1.59
CA ASN A 109 -18.22 31.02 -2.48
C ASN A 109 -16.89 30.72 -1.78
N ALA A 110 -16.66 29.45 -1.43
CA ALA A 110 -15.34 28.96 -1.10
C ALA A 110 -14.78 28.35 -2.39
N GLU A 111 -13.85 29.07 -3.01
CA GLU A 111 -12.94 28.49 -4.00
C GLU A 111 -12.22 27.30 -3.37
N PRO A 112 -11.89 26.23 -4.12
CA PRO A 112 -11.12 25.11 -3.60
C PRO A 112 -9.79 25.67 -3.10
N GLN A 113 -9.51 25.54 -1.80
CA GLN A 113 -8.18 25.82 -1.26
C GLN A 113 -7.23 24.84 -1.95
N ASP A 114 -6.35 25.38 -2.79
CA ASP A 114 -5.19 24.67 -3.31
C ASP A 114 -4.40 24.08 -2.13
N ASN A 115 -4.52 22.79 -1.95
CA ASN A 115 -3.76 22.10 -0.92
C ASN A 115 -2.34 21.95 -1.49
N GLU A 116 -1.44 22.85 -1.15
CA GLU A 116 -0.04 22.91 -1.66
C GLU A 116 0.70 21.56 -1.61
N ASN A 117 0.21 20.63 -0.79
CA ASN A 117 0.81 19.30 -0.61
C ASN A 117 0.11 18.20 -1.41
N PHE A 118 -1.00 18.50 -2.10
CA PHE A 118 -1.65 17.50 -2.94
C PHE A 118 -0.83 17.29 -4.22
N LYS A 119 -0.52 16.02 -4.52
CA LYS A 119 0.30 15.64 -5.67
C LYS A 119 -0.35 14.49 -6.41
N GLU A 120 -0.33 14.58 -7.72
CA GLU A 120 -0.69 13.48 -8.62
C GLU A 120 0.57 12.74 -9.06
N GLY A 121 0.46 11.41 -9.17
CA GLY A 121 1.53 10.52 -9.60
C GLY A 121 1.80 10.59 -11.10
N LEU A 122 2.60 9.65 -11.57
CA LEU A 122 2.98 9.53 -12.98
C LEU A 122 2.14 8.44 -13.66
N GLU A 123 1.92 8.61 -14.97
CA GLU A 123 1.35 7.56 -15.81
C GLU A 123 2.27 6.33 -15.88
N PRO A 124 1.73 5.13 -16.08
CA PRO A 124 2.53 3.92 -16.17
C PRO A 124 3.43 3.93 -17.40
N TRP A 125 4.64 3.44 -17.23
CA TRP A 125 5.49 3.06 -18.33
C TRP A 125 5.22 1.59 -18.65
N VAL A 126 4.54 1.32 -19.72
CA VAL A 126 4.11 -0.03 -20.13
C VAL A 126 3.98 -0.09 -21.64
N ASP A 127 4.13 -1.28 -22.20
CA ASP A 127 3.82 -1.64 -23.58
C ASP A 127 3.21 -3.05 -23.66
N GLU A 128 2.84 -3.49 -24.85
CA GLU A 128 2.23 -4.79 -25.12
C GLU A 128 3.18 -5.99 -24.85
N HIS A 129 4.49 -5.75 -24.81
CA HIS A 129 5.51 -6.75 -24.58
C HIS A 129 5.98 -6.81 -23.13
N SER A 130 5.46 -5.97 -22.26
CA SER A 130 5.82 -5.93 -20.85
C SER A 130 5.39 -7.23 -20.14
N GLU A 131 6.33 -7.91 -19.47
CA GLU A 131 6.10 -9.17 -18.76
C GLU A 131 6.19 -9.01 -17.24
N ILE A 132 6.90 -7.97 -16.79
CA ILE A 132 7.15 -7.66 -15.39
C ILE A 132 6.64 -6.25 -15.11
N LEU A 133 5.84 -6.08 -14.06
CA LEU A 133 5.45 -4.76 -13.55
C LEU A 133 6.21 -4.49 -12.24
N ILE A 134 7.08 -3.48 -12.24
CA ILE A 134 7.70 -3.01 -11.00
C ILE A 134 6.83 -1.92 -10.41
N LEU A 135 6.54 -2.01 -9.11
CA LEU A 135 5.72 -1.06 -8.37
C LEU A 135 6.51 -0.37 -7.26
N GLY A 136 6.55 0.96 -7.29
CA GLY A 136 6.93 1.80 -6.15
C GLY A 136 5.73 2.17 -5.27
N SER A 137 5.95 3.06 -4.30
CA SER A 137 4.90 3.65 -3.48
C SER A 137 4.26 4.86 -4.16
N PHE A 138 5.05 5.91 -4.38
CA PHE A 138 4.69 7.15 -5.04
C PHE A 138 5.95 7.89 -5.53
N PRO A 139 5.90 8.65 -6.66
CA PRO A 139 7.07 9.30 -7.21
C PRO A 139 7.64 10.39 -6.29
N SER A 140 8.96 10.58 -6.31
CA SER A 140 9.59 11.72 -5.65
C SER A 140 9.25 13.05 -6.34
N ASP A 141 9.41 14.19 -5.65
CA ASP A 141 9.18 15.52 -6.23
C ASP A 141 10.06 15.78 -7.47
N VAL A 142 11.29 15.24 -7.45
CA VAL A 142 12.17 15.31 -8.62
C VAL A 142 11.56 14.52 -9.78
N SER A 143 11.08 13.30 -9.54
CA SER A 143 10.46 12.47 -10.56
C SER A 143 9.18 13.11 -11.14
N LEU A 144 8.35 13.71 -10.27
CA LEU A 144 7.13 14.42 -10.70
C LEU A 144 7.48 15.62 -11.59
N ARG A 145 8.48 16.44 -11.21
CA ARG A 145 8.92 17.60 -11.98
C ARG A 145 9.49 17.19 -13.33
N GLU A 146 10.32 16.16 -13.35
CA GLU A 146 10.95 15.65 -14.57
C GLU A 146 10.00 14.76 -15.41
N ARG A 147 8.81 14.46 -14.89
CA ARG A 147 7.83 13.53 -15.48
C ARG A 147 8.44 12.18 -15.87
N ALA A 148 9.38 11.70 -15.04
CA ALA A 148 10.11 10.46 -15.27
C ALA A 148 10.44 9.76 -13.96
N TYR A 149 10.40 8.42 -13.97
CA TYR A 149 10.60 7.61 -12.78
C TYR A 149 12.05 7.63 -12.29
N TYR A 150 12.21 7.65 -10.96
CA TYR A 150 13.50 7.50 -10.25
C TYR A 150 14.58 8.51 -10.65
N GLN A 151 14.20 9.75 -10.96
CA GLN A 151 15.16 10.81 -11.38
C GLN A 151 15.98 11.38 -10.21
N ASN A 152 15.62 11.12 -8.96
CA ASN A 152 16.44 11.52 -7.81
C ASN A 152 17.59 10.51 -7.57
N LYS A 153 18.58 10.52 -8.46
CA LYS A 153 19.71 9.55 -8.49
C LYS A 153 20.57 9.59 -7.24
N SER A 154 20.68 10.72 -6.55
CA SER A 154 21.41 10.82 -5.28
C SER A 154 20.71 10.11 -4.13
N LYS A 155 19.40 9.95 -4.20
CA LYS A 155 18.56 9.31 -3.17
C LYS A 155 18.01 7.95 -3.57
N ASN A 156 18.25 7.51 -4.83
CA ASN A 156 17.69 6.27 -5.33
C ASN A 156 18.64 5.59 -6.33
N SER A 157 18.89 4.31 -6.17
CA SER A 157 19.78 3.48 -6.99
C SER A 157 19.04 2.69 -8.09
N PHE A 158 17.77 2.97 -8.37
CA PHE A 158 16.98 2.17 -9.32
C PHE A 158 17.69 2.03 -10.67
N TRP A 159 18.08 3.13 -11.29
CA TRP A 159 18.75 3.09 -12.59
C TRP A 159 20.11 2.38 -12.51
N LYS A 160 20.88 2.61 -11.46
CA LYS A 160 22.13 1.88 -11.23
C LYS A 160 21.90 0.36 -11.12
N LEU A 161 20.78 -0.06 -10.49
CA LEU A 161 20.37 -1.48 -10.44
C LEU A 161 20.00 -2.00 -11.83
N MET A 162 19.19 -1.25 -12.60
CA MET A 162 18.81 -1.64 -13.96
C MET A 162 20.05 -1.80 -14.87
N HIS A 163 20.99 -0.85 -14.82
CA HIS A 163 22.26 -0.96 -15.57
C HIS A 163 23.13 -2.14 -15.11
N GLY A 164 23.22 -2.38 -13.81
CA GLY A 164 23.95 -3.56 -13.28
C GLY A 164 23.34 -4.88 -13.70
N LEU A 165 22.04 -4.93 -13.95
CA LEU A 165 21.32 -6.11 -14.40
C LEU A 165 21.36 -6.28 -15.93
N PHE A 166 21.14 -5.23 -16.68
CA PHE A 166 20.85 -5.31 -18.12
C PHE A 166 21.91 -4.67 -19.01
N GLY A 167 22.93 -4.07 -18.42
CA GLY A 167 23.97 -3.32 -19.12
C GLY A 167 23.67 -1.83 -19.19
N GLU A 168 24.69 -1.05 -19.58
CA GLU A 168 24.59 0.40 -19.70
C GLU A 168 23.55 0.83 -20.73
N GLY A 169 22.85 1.93 -20.43
CA GLY A 169 21.82 2.48 -21.29
C GLY A 169 21.24 3.78 -20.75
N PRO A 170 20.25 4.38 -21.45
CA PRO A 170 19.58 5.59 -20.97
C PRO A 170 18.62 5.27 -19.83
N ASP A 171 18.44 6.22 -18.91
CA ASP A 171 17.44 6.15 -17.82
C ASP A 171 16.06 6.51 -18.37
N SER A 172 15.50 5.66 -19.21
CA SER A 172 14.31 5.95 -19.98
C SER A 172 13.30 4.81 -20.04
N LYS A 173 12.09 5.16 -20.48
CA LYS A 173 11.01 4.18 -20.75
C LYS A 173 11.47 3.12 -21.75
N GLU A 174 12.09 3.53 -22.84
CA GLU A 174 12.52 2.66 -23.95
C GLU A 174 13.52 1.60 -23.46
N PHE A 175 14.41 1.98 -22.53
CA PHE A 175 15.34 1.03 -21.94
C PHE A 175 14.60 -0.08 -21.18
N LEU A 176 13.59 0.27 -20.37
CA LEU A 176 12.82 -0.73 -19.62
C LEU A 176 11.97 -1.60 -20.55
N MET A 177 11.31 -0.99 -21.54
CA MET A 177 10.49 -1.73 -22.52
C MET A 177 11.32 -2.74 -23.31
N LYS A 178 12.57 -2.40 -23.69
CA LYS A 178 13.51 -3.33 -24.31
C LYS A 178 13.77 -4.59 -23.47
N HIS A 179 13.61 -4.48 -22.15
CA HIS A 179 13.79 -5.58 -21.20
C HIS A 179 12.46 -6.13 -20.67
N HIS A 180 11.34 -5.83 -21.35
CA HIS A 180 9.98 -6.29 -21.01
C HIS A 180 9.53 -5.88 -19.59
N ILE A 181 10.00 -4.73 -19.10
CA ILE A 181 9.73 -4.22 -17.75
C ILE A 181 8.82 -3.00 -17.84
N ALA A 182 7.62 -3.14 -17.29
CA ALA A 182 6.71 -2.04 -17.00
C ALA A 182 7.03 -1.44 -15.62
N LEU A 183 6.70 -0.15 -15.46
CA LEU A 183 6.97 0.60 -14.23
C LEU A 183 5.76 1.46 -13.86
N TRP A 184 5.33 1.38 -12.60
CA TRP A 184 4.30 2.24 -12.03
C TRP A 184 4.50 2.37 -10.51
N ASP A 185 3.54 3.03 -9.84
CA ASP A 185 3.46 3.13 -8.39
C ASP A 185 2.11 2.62 -7.88
N CYS A 186 2.06 2.28 -6.60
CA CYS A 186 0.80 1.86 -5.96
C CYS A 186 -0.21 2.99 -5.88
N LEU A 187 0.25 4.24 -5.68
CA LEU A 187 -0.61 5.39 -5.47
C LEU A 187 -0.63 6.33 -6.69
N ALA A 188 -1.84 6.77 -7.06
CA ALA A 188 -2.11 7.76 -8.10
C ALA A 188 -2.06 9.19 -7.56
N ALA A 189 -2.38 9.41 -6.27
CA ALA A 189 -2.30 10.72 -5.66
C ALA A 189 -2.14 10.62 -4.14
N VAL A 190 -1.57 11.68 -3.54
CA VAL A 190 -1.35 11.80 -2.10
C VAL A 190 -1.32 13.27 -1.66
N ASN A 191 -1.56 13.52 -0.36
CA ASN A 191 -1.13 14.75 0.30
C ASN A 191 0.23 14.49 0.95
N ARG A 192 1.30 15.10 0.43
CA ARG A 192 2.67 14.85 0.89
C ARG A 192 3.56 16.08 0.78
N ALA A 193 4.11 16.53 1.91
CA ALA A 193 5.17 17.54 1.93
C ALA A 193 6.52 16.88 1.58
N GLY A 194 7.18 17.37 0.52
CA GLY A 194 8.46 16.81 0.04
C GLY A 194 8.32 15.41 -0.55
N SER A 195 9.39 14.61 -0.49
CA SER A 195 9.49 13.33 -1.23
C SER A 195 9.48 12.07 -0.34
N LEU A 196 9.44 12.21 0.99
CA LEU A 196 9.45 11.05 1.88
C LEU A 196 8.03 10.50 2.06
N ASP A 197 7.88 9.19 1.91
CA ASP A 197 6.59 8.51 2.11
C ASP A 197 6.06 8.67 3.54
N SER A 198 6.95 8.81 4.54
CA SER A 198 6.57 9.12 5.93
C SER A 198 5.86 10.47 6.09
N ASN A 199 5.94 11.35 5.11
CA ASN A 199 5.28 12.66 5.10
C ASN A 199 3.91 12.63 4.40
N ILE A 200 3.42 11.46 3.98
CA ILE A 200 2.07 11.31 3.46
C ILE A 200 1.09 11.49 4.62
N THR A 201 0.23 12.49 4.53
CA THR A 201 -0.72 12.89 5.58
C THR A 201 -2.18 12.58 5.21
N GLY A 202 -2.40 11.84 4.12
CA GLY A 202 -3.72 11.45 3.61
C GLY A 202 -3.87 11.72 2.13
N GLY A 203 -5.11 11.67 1.62
CA GLY A 203 -5.41 11.87 0.21
C GLY A 203 -4.90 10.76 -0.70
N GLU A 204 -4.58 9.58 -0.14
CA GLU A 204 -4.10 8.45 -0.92
C GLU A 204 -5.21 7.95 -1.86
N ARG A 205 -4.93 8.01 -3.15
CA ARG A 205 -5.73 7.36 -4.18
C ARG A 205 -4.88 6.26 -4.83
N PRO A 206 -5.33 5.00 -4.84
CA PRO A 206 -4.60 3.93 -5.51
C PRO A 206 -4.67 4.09 -7.03
N ASN A 207 -3.64 3.64 -7.73
CA ASN A 207 -3.67 3.44 -9.17
C ASN A 207 -4.56 2.25 -9.53
N ASN A 208 -5.13 2.24 -10.74
CA ASN A 208 -5.95 1.12 -11.18
C ASN A 208 -5.08 0.00 -11.77
N ILE A 209 -4.26 -0.64 -10.90
CA ILE A 209 -3.37 -1.75 -11.29
C ILE A 209 -4.15 -2.94 -11.87
N PRO A 210 -5.33 -3.35 -11.33
CA PRO A 210 -6.10 -4.43 -11.94
C PRO A 210 -6.45 -4.16 -13.41
N GLN A 211 -6.91 -2.96 -13.75
CA GLN A 211 -7.22 -2.59 -15.14
C GLN A 211 -5.97 -2.58 -16.03
N LEU A 212 -4.82 -2.13 -15.51
CA LEU A 212 -3.55 -2.22 -16.25
C LEU A 212 -3.22 -3.67 -16.62
N LEU A 213 -3.37 -4.60 -15.67
CA LEU A 213 -3.09 -6.01 -15.87
C LEU A 213 -4.08 -6.69 -16.84
N GLU A 214 -5.34 -6.28 -16.80
CA GLU A 214 -6.36 -6.72 -17.77
C GLU A 214 -6.03 -6.27 -19.19
N SER A 215 -5.57 -5.04 -19.36
CA SER A 215 -5.20 -4.49 -20.67
C SER A 215 -3.82 -4.95 -21.16
N HIS A 216 -2.96 -5.47 -20.29
CA HIS A 216 -1.62 -5.97 -20.60
C HIS A 216 -1.43 -7.41 -20.09
N PRO A 217 -2.12 -8.39 -20.70
CA PRO A 217 -2.14 -9.77 -20.21
C PRO A 217 -0.79 -10.50 -20.34
N SER A 218 0.20 -9.92 -20.99
CA SER A 218 1.59 -10.41 -21.02
C SER A 218 2.29 -10.28 -19.67
N ILE A 219 1.86 -9.33 -18.79
CA ILE A 219 2.42 -9.17 -17.46
C ILE A 219 2.06 -10.38 -16.59
N ARG A 220 3.07 -11.13 -16.17
CA ARG A 220 2.96 -12.34 -15.34
C ARG A 220 3.59 -12.19 -13.97
N ARG A 221 4.38 -11.14 -13.77
CA ARG A 221 5.12 -10.90 -12.55
C ARG A 221 4.91 -9.47 -12.07
N ILE A 222 4.66 -9.30 -10.78
CA ILE A 222 4.72 -8.00 -10.09
C ILE A 222 5.92 -8.02 -9.16
N VAL A 223 6.71 -6.96 -9.19
CA VAL A 223 7.89 -6.78 -8.32
C VAL A 223 7.69 -5.52 -7.49
N ILE A 224 7.52 -5.68 -6.20
CA ILE A 224 7.30 -4.58 -5.27
C ILE A 224 8.65 -4.04 -4.81
N ASN A 225 8.95 -2.78 -5.13
CA ASN A 225 10.21 -2.10 -4.82
C ASN A 225 10.23 -1.59 -3.38
N GLY A 226 10.39 -2.51 -2.43
CA GLY A 226 10.51 -2.22 -0.99
C GLY A 226 9.67 -3.14 -0.13
N LYS A 227 10.24 -3.49 1.04
CA LYS A 227 9.65 -4.44 2.00
C LYS A 227 8.73 -3.77 3.03
N SER A 228 8.58 -2.46 2.99
CA SER A 228 7.74 -1.66 3.88
C SER A 228 6.69 -0.89 3.07
N THR A 229 6.83 0.41 2.91
CA THR A 229 5.79 1.33 2.40
C THR A 229 5.16 0.88 1.07
N ALA A 230 5.95 0.52 0.04
CA ALA A 230 5.39 0.06 -1.23
C ALA A 230 4.60 -1.25 -1.06
N ARG A 231 5.13 -2.17 -0.25
CA ARG A 231 4.44 -3.41 0.11
C ARG A 231 3.16 -3.12 0.88
N ASP A 232 3.20 -2.23 1.89
CA ASP A 232 2.04 -1.91 2.72
C ASP A 232 0.90 -1.32 1.88
N TYR A 233 1.22 -0.44 0.91
CA TYR A 233 0.22 0.07 -0.05
C TYR A 233 -0.28 -1.00 -1.00
N PHE A 234 0.61 -1.88 -1.50
CA PHE A 234 0.19 -2.99 -2.35
C PHE A 234 -0.77 -3.92 -1.60
N ASP A 235 -0.41 -4.35 -0.41
CA ASP A 235 -1.24 -5.24 0.42
C ASP A 235 -2.56 -4.55 0.84
N ARG A 236 -2.55 -3.22 1.03
CA ARG A 236 -3.75 -2.45 1.39
C ARG A 236 -4.77 -2.37 0.25
N TYR A 237 -4.32 -2.11 -0.96
CA TYR A 237 -5.21 -1.79 -2.09
C TYR A 237 -5.35 -2.91 -3.11
N PHE A 238 -4.42 -3.85 -3.18
CA PHE A 238 -4.34 -4.85 -4.25
C PHE A 238 -4.18 -6.28 -3.73
N TYR A 239 -4.62 -6.53 -2.50
CA TYR A 239 -4.46 -7.85 -1.87
C TYR A 239 -5.03 -9.00 -2.72
N ASP A 240 -6.13 -8.79 -3.44
CA ASP A 240 -6.75 -9.82 -4.26
C ASP A 240 -5.86 -10.30 -5.40
N LEU A 241 -4.87 -9.53 -5.81
CA LEU A 241 -3.86 -9.98 -6.77
C LEU A 241 -3.02 -11.16 -6.25
N HIS A 242 -2.91 -11.34 -4.92
CA HIS A 242 -2.26 -12.55 -4.34
C HIS A 242 -3.02 -13.85 -4.66
N LYS A 243 -4.30 -13.76 -5.00
CA LYS A 243 -5.14 -14.91 -5.38
C LYS A 243 -5.15 -15.15 -6.89
N SER A 244 -4.56 -14.28 -7.68
CA SER A 244 -4.47 -14.37 -9.14
C SER A 244 -3.35 -15.30 -9.58
N SER A 245 -3.25 -15.54 -10.88
CA SER A 245 -2.16 -16.30 -11.50
C SER A 245 -0.84 -15.50 -11.59
N ILE A 246 -0.85 -14.22 -11.24
CA ILE A 246 0.31 -13.33 -11.28
C ILE A 246 1.24 -13.63 -10.11
N LYS A 247 2.52 -13.80 -10.39
CA LYS A 247 3.53 -14.03 -9.35
C LYS A 247 3.98 -12.70 -8.76
N ILE A 248 3.87 -12.57 -7.43
CA ILE A 248 4.25 -11.35 -6.71
C ILE A 248 5.56 -11.58 -5.97
N PHE A 249 6.50 -10.68 -6.18
CA PHE A 249 7.81 -10.69 -5.54
C PHE A 249 8.05 -9.36 -4.82
N ILE A 250 8.80 -9.40 -3.74
CA ILE A 250 9.18 -8.21 -2.97
C ILE A 250 10.69 -8.15 -2.92
N VAL A 251 11.25 -7.06 -3.43
CA VAL A 251 12.69 -6.83 -3.44
C VAL A 251 13.10 -5.76 -2.43
N THR A 252 14.38 -5.73 -2.11
CA THR A 252 14.96 -4.67 -1.29
C THR A 252 14.80 -3.33 -2.00
N SER A 253 14.32 -2.31 -1.28
CA SER A 253 14.07 -0.99 -1.85
C SER A 253 15.31 -0.40 -2.52
N SER A 254 15.12 0.15 -3.72
CA SER A 254 16.13 0.90 -4.45
C SER A 254 16.48 2.25 -3.80
N SER A 255 15.70 2.72 -2.82
CA SER A 255 15.99 3.94 -2.06
C SER A 255 17.33 3.84 -1.34
N ASN A 256 18.09 4.94 -1.32
CA ASN A 256 19.36 5.05 -0.58
C ASN A 256 19.14 5.49 0.89
N ASN A 257 17.89 5.65 1.32
CA ASN A 257 17.57 5.97 2.72
C ASN A 257 17.72 4.78 3.68
N ASN A 258 17.95 3.58 3.15
CA ASN A 258 18.30 2.41 3.96
C ASN A 258 19.82 2.17 3.92
N SER A 259 20.33 1.52 4.97
CA SER A 259 21.78 1.19 5.12
C SER A 259 22.21 -0.07 4.37
N ILE A 260 21.41 -0.54 3.40
CA ILE A 260 21.72 -1.78 2.67
C ILE A 260 22.66 -1.45 1.52
N GLU A 261 23.78 -2.17 1.47
CA GLU A 261 24.80 -2.03 0.43
C GLU A 261 24.26 -2.31 -0.97
N PHE A 262 24.81 -1.63 -1.97
CA PHE A 262 24.36 -1.71 -3.36
C PHE A 262 24.43 -3.14 -3.92
N GLU A 263 25.49 -3.85 -3.64
CA GLU A 263 25.74 -5.22 -4.09
C GLU A 263 24.66 -6.18 -3.54
N THR A 264 24.28 -6.00 -2.29
CA THR A 264 23.19 -6.78 -1.68
C THR A 264 21.84 -6.51 -2.37
N LYS A 265 21.56 -5.24 -2.70
CA LYS A 265 20.36 -4.89 -3.48
C LYS A 265 20.42 -5.53 -4.86
N LEU A 266 21.55 -5.42 -5.56
CA LEU A 266 21.74 -5.96 -6.90
C LEU A 266 21.50 -7.48 -6.94
N GLU A 267 22.05 -8.23 -6.00
CA GLU A 267 21.83 -9.67 -5.90
C GLU A 267 20.36 -10.04 -5.58
N ASP A 268 19.67 -9.26 -4.75
CA ASP A 268 18.27 -9.48 -4.45
C ASP A 268 17.38 -9.27 -5.69
N TRP A 269 17.62 -8.19 -6.43
CA TRP A 269 16.92 -7.87 -7.68
C TRP A 269 17.23 -8.86 -8.81
N LYS A 270 18.47 -9.32 -8.91
CA LYS A 270 18.91 -10.29 -9.92
C LYS A 270 18.16 -11.62 -9.83
N LYS A 271 17.89 -12.11 -8.62
CA LYS A 271 17.11 -13.34 -8.40
C LYS A 271 15.70 -13.32 -8.98
N ILE A 272 15.14 -12.13 -9.19
CA ILE A 272 13.75 -11.94 -9.61
C ILE A 272 13.67 -11.49 -11.07
N LEU A 273 14.60 -10.65 -11.52
CA LEU A 273 14.55 -10.04 -12.85
C LEU A 273 15.35 -10.82 -13.91
N LYS A 274 16.28 -11.68 -13.48
CA LYS A 274 17.06 -12.60 -14.30
C LYS A 274 16.85 -14.04 -13.89
#